data_22f3c969186b181869e511fe48654404
#
_entry.id   22f3c969186b181869e511fe48654404
#
_cell.length_a   1.000
_cell.length_b   1.000
_cell.length_c   1.000
_cell.angle_alpha   90.00
_cell.angle_beta   90.00
_cell.angle_gamma   90.00
#
_symmetry.space_group_name_H-M   'P 1'
#
loop_
_entity.id
_entity.type
_entity.pdbx_description
1 polymer ?
#
loop_
_entity_poly.entity_id
_entity_poly.type
_entity_poly.pdbx_seq_one_letter_code
_entity_poly.pdbx_strand_id
1 'polypeptide(L)'
;MLLQINFATAQQHRTRILFLLDASGSMTEKIGKQSRFETARNLLFNLADSLGKSKANVEFGIRVFGHQYPNKSHNCEDSKLEIPFGKNNAQTINYKLKQIHPQGYTPIAYSIFKAAEQDFPNATNTTDETLNAIVLITDGVETCDGDPCAAALLLEKKRIALKPFIIGLGLQDSFIKKFSCVGTYFDAKTEEGFRLILKSVVSQIMSTTTVQVNLINQKGEASETNVELTFADSYSHLLKYSFVHSLNAEGIADTLKLDPIGKYDLTIHTMPSVVKNNISFDPGRHNIIAADVPQGNLQLTLVGNPTPQAASTPPPCVIRQANKTDIVNEQEFGTMNRYLIGEYDLEILSLPPVEMRGILIKGDETKNVMLPAAGTLTVFFDDGGLASIYNMEMNKWKKVFDWGLVTPNSYDLNLQPGEYNLVYFPSNKRASEYTQTKHFKIQTGQITQVSFKK
;
A
#
# COMPACT_ATOMS: atom_id res chain seq x y z
N MET A 1 -46.30 21.90 -7.28
CA MET A 1 -45.48 20.95 -6.51
C MET A 1 -44.08 21.55 -6.42
N LEU A 2 -43.81 22.27 -5.31
CA LEU A 2 -42.53 22.97 -5.09
C LEU A 2 -41.49 21.90 -4.64
N LEU A 3 -40.45 21.66 -5.45
CA LEU A 3 -39.28 20.90 -5.04
C LEU A 3 -38.54 21.70 -3.96
N GLN A 4 -38.59 21.23 -2.71
CA GLN A 4 -37.65 21.68 -1.68
C GLN A 4 -36.29 21.09 -1.97
N ILE A 5 -35.39 21.93 -2.47
CA ILE A 5 -33.95 21.60 -2.56
C ILE A 5 -33.39 21.69 -1.11
N ASN A 6 -33.25 20.56 -0.47
CA ASN A 6 -32.51 20.47 0.78
C ASN A 6 -31.02 20.73 0.47
N PHE A 7 -30.57 21.96 0.74
CA PHE A 7 -29.15 22.21 0.85
C PHE A 7 -28.63 21.40 2.04
N ALA A 8 -27.88 20.34 1.77
CA ALA A 8 -27.09 19.69 2.79
C ALA A 8 -26.11 20.73 3.34
N THR A 9 -26.40 21.24 4.53
CA THR A 9 -25.42 22.05 5.27
C THR A 9 -24.20 21.19 5.50
N ALA A 10 -23.07 21.58 4.93
CA ALA A 10 -21.79 20.92 5.17
C ALA A 10 -21.58 20.87 6.70
N GLN A 11 -21.64 19.67 7.24
CA GLN A 11 -21.44 19.43 8.67
C GLN A 11 -20.00 19.86 9.00
N GLN A 12 -19.86 20.90 9.78
CA GLN A 12 -18.54 21.46 10.14
C GLN A 12 -17.86 20.47 11.06
N HIS A 13 -16.88 19.70 10.55
CA HIS A 13 -16.09 18.77 11.34
C HIS A 13 -15.46 19.48 12.53
N ARG A 14 -15.48 18.84 13.69
CA ARG A 14 -14.76 19.31 14.87
C ARG A 14 -13.28 19.02 14.68
N THR A 15 -12.43 20.01 14.96
CA THR A 15 -10.96 19.82 14.93
C THR A 15 -10.41 20.05 16.33
N ARG A 16 -9.60 19.12 16.84
CA ARG A 16 -8.85 19.25 18.09
C ARG A 16 -7.36 19.30 17.78
N ILE A 17 -6.71 20.34 18.27
CA ILE A 17 -5.26 20.52 18.10
C ILE A 17 -4.61 20.54 19.49
N LEU A 18 -3.80 19.52 19.77
CA LEU A 18 -2.97 19.47 20.97
C LEU A 18 -1.57 19.97 20.64
N PHE A 19 -1.15 21.04 21.29
CA PHE A 19 0.23 21.49 21.25
C PHE A 19 1.03 20.77 22.34
N LEU A 20 2.07 20.05 21.93
CA LEU A 20 3.11 19.55 22.83
C LEU A 20 4.21 20.60 22.84
N LEU A 21 4.29 21.35 23.91
CA LEU A 21 5.20 22.49 24.04
C LEU A 21 6.39 22.10 24.91
N ASP A 22 7.57 22.20 24.33
CA ASP A 22 8.83 22.07 25.04
C ASP A 22 9.05 23.27 26.01
N ALA A 23 9.35 22.94 27.23
CA ALA A 23 9.81 23.89 28.25
C ALA A 23 11.06 23.36 28.99
N SER A 24 11.91 22.62 28.25
CA SER A 24 13.23 22.23 28.72
C SER A 24 14.18 23.43 28.83
N GLY A 25 15.31 23.22 29.46
CA GLY A 25 16.28 24.30 29.74
C GLY A 25 16.76 25.03 28.48
N SER A 26 16.89 24.35 27.32
CA SER A 26 17.32 24.96 26.06
C SER A 26 16.32 25.98 25.51
N MET A 27 15.04 25.85 25.80
CA MET A 27 14.02 26.83 25.41
C MET A 27 14.18 28.22 26.00
N THR A 28 15.11 28.42 26.97
CA THR A 28 15.53 29.72 27.45
C THR A 28 16.43 30.49 26.47
N GLU A 29 17.02 29.80 25.49
CA GLU A 29 17.83 30.41 24.45
C GLU A 29 17.02 31.38 23.60
N LYS A 30 17.71 32.42 23.08
CA LYS A 30 17.04 33.50 22.34
C LYS A 30 16.83 33.14 20.88
N ILE A 31 15.66 33.52 20.36
CA ILE A 31 15.35 33.65 18.95
C ILE A 31 14.91 35.09 18.67
N GLY A 32 15.78 35.89 18.11
CA GLY A 32 15.56 37.33 18.03
C GLY A 32 15.69 38.04 19.36
N LYS A 33 14.65 38.74 19.81
CA LYS A 33 14.67 39.51 21.07
C LYS A 33 14.15 38.76 22.31
N GLN A 34 13.41 37.68 22.08
CA GLN A 34 12.74 36.86 23.11
C GLN A 34 13.38 35.48 23.22
N SER A 35 13.08 34.76 24.33
CA SER A 35 13.42 33.35 24.37
C SER A 35 12.55 32.53 23.39
N ARG A 36 13.02 31.33 23.02
CA ARG A 36 12.25 30.40 22.19
C ARG A 36 10.89 30.10 22.82
N PHE A 37 10.86 29.90 24.15
CA PHE A 37 9.62 29.64 24.88
C PHE A 37 8.68 30.84 24.86
N GLU A 38 9.18 32.05 25.09
CA GLU A 38 8.36 33.28 25.04
C GLU A 38 7.78 33.51 23.63
N THR A 39 8.57 33.27 22.60
CA THR A 39 8.13 33.35 21.22
C THR A 39 7.02 32.33 20.95
N ALA A 40 7.21 31.06 21.32
CA ALA A 40 6.20 30.03 21.18
C ALA A 40 4.89 30.39 21.90
N ARG A 41 5.00 30.81 23.18
CA ARG A 41 3.85 31.26 23.97
C ARG A 41 3.05 32.37 23.29
N ASN A 42 3.73 33.40 22.82
CA ASN A 42 3.08 34.56 22.21
C ASN A 42 2.39 34.19 20.88
N LEU A 43 3.02 33.33 20.08
CA LEU A 43 2.42 32.85 18.82
C LEU A 43 1.24 31.94 19.07
N LEU A 44 1.28 31.05 20.08
CA LEU A 44 0.15 30.18 20.44
C LEU A 44 -1.04 31.00 20.96
N PHE A 45 -0.77 32.05 21.75
CA PHE A 45 -1.81 33.00 22.22
C PHE A 45 -2.48 33.67 20.99
N ASN A 46 -1.69 34.28 20.11
CA ASN A 46 -2.20 34.98 18.94
C ASN A 46 -3.01 34.07 18.02
N LEU A 47 -2.56 32.82 17.84
CA LEU A 47 -3.26 31.83 17.05
C LEU A 47 -4.61 31.47 17.68
N ALA A 48 -4.64 31.16 18.97
CA ALA A 48 -5.86 30.79 19.68
C ALA A 48 -6.87 31.97 19.72
N ASP A 49 -6.39 33.21 19.88
CA ASP A 49 -7.22 34.41 19.85
C ASP A 49 -7.84 34.64 18.45
N SER A 50 -7.03 34.48 17.39
CA SER A 50 -7.48 34.65 16.02
C SER A 50 -8.55 33.61 15.65
N LEU A 51 -8.32 32.34 15.99
CA LEU A 51 -9.23 31.26 15.67
C LEU A 51 -10.47 31.22 16.56
N GLY A 52 -10.34 31.65 17.83
CA GLY A 52 -11.46 31.85 18.73
C GLY A 52 -12.48 32.88 18.25
N LYS A 53 -12.03 33.87 17.47
CA LYS A 53 -12.87 34.87 16.81
C LYS A 53 -13.46 34.42 15.49
N SER A 54 -12.99 33.32 14.94
CA SER A 54 -13.48 32.74 13.69
C SER A 54 -14.69 31.85 13.94
N LYS A 55 -15.45 31.51 12.85
CA LYS A 55 -16.52 30.51 12.91
C LYS A 55 -16.02 29.07 12.92
N ALA A 56 -14.71 28.86 13.01
CA ALA A 56 -14.11 27.53 12.94
C ALA A 56 -14.47 26.70 14.21
N ASN A 57 -14.83 25.43 13.99
CA ASN A 57 -15.12 24.50 15.08
C ASN A 57 -13.81 23.83 15.57
N VAL A 58 -12.95 24.63 16.24
CA VAL A 58 -11.62 24.19 16.70
C VAL A 58 -11.52 24.26 18.21
N GLU A 59 -10.94 23.22 18.81
CA GLU A 59 -10.59 23.16 20.23
C GLU A 59 -9.07 23.05 20.36
N PHE A 60 -8.47 23.84 21.25
CA PHE A 60 -7.04 23.80 21.55
C PHE A 60 -6.79 23.22 22.94
N GLY A 61 -5.80 22.33 23.01
CA GLY A 61 -5.20 21.85 24.24
C GLY A 61 -3.68 22.09 24.23
N ILE A 62 -3.07 22.23 25.39
CA ILE A 62 -1.62 22.38 25.52
C ILE A 62 -1.11 21.45 26.61
N ARG A 63 -0.28 20.49 26.21
CA ARG A 63 0.56 19.70 27.12
C ARG A 63 1.97 20.28 27.08
N VAL A 64 2.54 20.52 28.26
CA VAL A 64 3.89 21.08 28.41
C VAL A 64 4.79 20.02 29.04
N PHE A 65 6.02 19.92 28.59
CA PHE A 65 7.02 19.04 29.20
C PHE A 65 8.31 19.77 29.51
N GLY A 66 9.07 19.25 30.49
CA GLY A 66 10.34 19.84 30.90
C GLY A 66 10.20 21.13 31.75
N HIS A 67 9.11 21.29 32.51
CA HIS A 67 8.88 22.52 33.26
C HIS A 67 8.64 22.33 34.76
N GLN A 68 8.25 21.14 35.21
CA GLN A 68 7.89 20.89 36.61
C GLN A 68 9.12 20.64 37.50
N TYR A 69 10.17 20.09 36.91
CA TYR A 69 11.37 19.68 37.63
C TYR A 69 12.63 20.29 37.01
N PRO A 70 13.58 20.77 37.85
CA PRO A 70 14.83 21.34 37.36
C PRO A 70 15.72 20.23 36.72
N ASN A 71 16.61 20.64 35.83
CA ASN A 71 17.52 19.74 35.11
C ASN A 71 18.31 18.78 36.02
N LYS A 72 18.62 19.20 37.24
CA LYS A 72 19.34 18.40 38.24
C LYS A 72 18.58 17.15 38.70
N SER A 73 17.26 17.11 38.54
CA SER A 73 16.43 15.98 39.00
C SER A 73 16.34 14.83 38.03
N HIS A 74 16.84 14.95 36.79
CA HIS A 74 16.77 13.92 35.72
C HIS A 74 15.38 13.29 35.59
N ASN A 75 14.32 14.10 35.68
CA ASN A 75 12.96 13.57 35.62
C ASN A 75 12.49 13.44 34.16
N CYS A 76 12.38 12.19 33.69
CA CYS A 76 11.93 11.84 32.36
C CYS A 76 10.42 11.61 32.25
N GLU A 77 9.66 11.83 33.29
CA GLU A 77 8.20 11.82 33.32
C GLU A 77 7.57 13.22 33.43
N ASP A 78 8.40 14.26 33.28
CA ASP A 78 7.97 15.65 33.35
C ASP A 78 7.14 16.05 32.12
N SER A 79 5.84 15.70 32.15
CA SER A 79 4.89 16.03 31.10
C SER A 79 3.49 16.20 31.70
N LYS A 80 2.83 17.34 31.45
CA LYS A 80 1.53 17.67 32.05
C LYS A 80 0.62 18.38 31.06
N LEU A 81 -0.65 17.99 31.01
CA LEU A 81 -1.70 18.74 30.32
C LEU A 81 -2.03 19.99 31.13
N GLU A 82 -1.44 21.12 30.78
CA GLU A 82 -1.66 22.38 31.47
C GLU A 82 -2.94 23.09 31.06
N ILE A 83 -3.37 22.86 29.82
CA ILE A 83 -4.58 23.46 29.27
C ILE A 83 -5.37 22.35 28.52
N PRO A 84 -6.51 21.92 29.12
CA PRO A 84 -7.40 20.97 28.46
C PRO A 84 -7.98 21.53 27.16
N PHE A 85 -8.49 20.64 26.27
CA PHE A 85 -9.19 21.09 25.07
C PHE A 85 -10.36 22.03 25.39
N GLY A 86 -10.39 23.13 24.68
CA GLY A 86 -11.46 24.11 24.80
C GLY A 86 -11.49 25.10 23.65
N LYS A 87 -12.68 25.65 23.43
CA LYS A 87 -12.88 26.77 22.49
C LYS A 87 -12.64 28.10 23.21
N ASN A 88 -12.18 29.12 22.48
CA ASN A 88 -11.99 30.47 22.97
C ASN A 88 -11.12 30.55 24.23
N ASN A 89 -10.13 29.66 24.37
CA ASN A 89 -9.30 29.54 25.56
C ASN A 89 -7.99 30.38 25.51
N ALA A 90 -7.88 31.35 24.57
CA ALA A 90 -6.68 32.18 24.39
C ALA A 90 -6.21 32.88 25.69
N GLN A 91 -7.13 33.43 26.47
CA GLN A 91 -6.79 34.11 27.74
C GLN A 91 -6.24 33.11 28.78
N THR A 92 -6.82 31.92 28.85
CA THR A 92 -6.32 30.83 29.69
C THR A 92 -4.92 30.39 29.26
N ILE A 93 -4.68 30.27 27.96
CA ILE A 93 -3.37 29.95 27.37
C ILE A 93 -2.33 31.00 27.81
N ASN A 94 -2.63 32.27 27.60
CA ASN A 94 -1.72 33.36 27.99
C ASN A 94 -1.41 33.36 29.48
N TYR A 95 -2.44 33.24 30.33
CA TYR A 95 -2.29 33.24 31.77
C TYR A 95 -1.43 32.05 32.26
N LYS A 96 -1.76 30.84 31.82
CA LYS A 96 -1.08 29.63 32.26
C LYS A 96 0.37 29.58 31.77
N LEU A 97 0.61 29.85 30.49
CA LEU A 97 1.95 29.77 29.91
C LEU A 97 2.90 30.87 30.45
N LYS A 98 2.38 31.99 30.96
CA LYS A 98 3.20 32.99 31.64
C LYS A 98 3.78 32.51 32.97
N GLN A 99 3.17 31.50 33.59
CA GLN A 99 3.61 30.93 34.86
C GLN A 99 4.64 29.81 34.70
N ILE A 100 4.85 29.34 33.46
CA ILE A 100 5.76 28.26 33.16
C ILE A 100 7.17 28.82 32.93
N HIS A 101 8.14 28.18 33.58
CA HIS A 101 9.56 28.49 33.45
C HIS A 101 10.29 27.28 32.87
N PRO A 102 10.93 27.41 31.70
CA PRO A 102 11.72 26.34 31.12
C PRO A 102 12.92 25.96 31.99
N GLN A 103 13.07 24.66 32.35
CA GLN A 103 14.13 24.28 33.28
C GLN A 103 14.56 22.82 33.27
N GLY A 104 13.77 21.91 32.66
CA GLY A 104 13.92 20.46 32.82
C GLY A 104 14.53 19.76 31.60
N TYR A 105 14.34 18.43 31.55
CA TYR A 105 14.69 17.53 30.48
C TYR A 105 13.67 17.57 29.33
N THR A 106 13.97 16.88 28.25
CA THR A 106 13.14 16.86 27.02
C THR A 106 12.55 15.47 26.78
N PRO A 107 11.53 14.99 27.55
CA PRO A 107 10.92 13.67 27.42
C PRO A 107 9.84 13.66 26.31
N ILE A 108 10.24 13.76 25.04
CA ILE A 108 9.31 13.85 23.89
C ILE A 108 8.49 12.56 23.75
N ALA A 109 9.16 11.40 23.74
CA ALA A 109 8.50 10.10 23.57
C ALA A 109 7.46 9.86 24.68
N TYR A 110 7.81 10.14 25.93
CA TYR A 110 6.89 10.04 27.06
C TYR A 110 5.70 11.00 26.91
N SER A 111 5.95 12.22 26.44
CA SER A 111 4.90 13.22 26.25
C SER A 111 3.92 12.86 25.15
N ILE A 112 4.40 12.30 24.03
CA ILE A 112 3.57 11.76 22.96
C ILE A 112 2.73 10.59 23.49
N PHE A 113 3.34 9.66 24.23
CA PHE A 113 2.64 8.53 24.85
C PHE A 113 1.51 9.00 25.79
N LYS A 114 1.80 9.93 26.68
CA LYS A 114 0.79 10.50 27.60
C LYS A 114 -0.32 11.24 26.87
N ALA A 115 0.00 11.98 25.81
CA ALA A 115 -1.01 12.63 24.98
C ALA A 115 -1.96 11.60 24.36
N ALA A 116 -1.40 10.52 23.81
CA ALA A 116 -2.18 9.44 23.22
C ALA A 116 -3.09 8.73 24.22
N GLU A 117 -2.63 8.53 25.44
CA GLU A 117 -3.38 7.78 26.46
C GLU A 117 -4.43 8.60 27.20
N GLN A 118 -4.12 9.87 27.48
CA GLN A 118 -4.86 10.64 28.49
C GLN A 118 -5.60 11.86 27.93
N ASP A 119 -5.07 12.49 26.85
CA ASP A 119 -5.57 13.81 26.47
C ASP A 119 -6.72 13.74 25.46
N PHE A 120 -6.71 12.75 24.57
CA PHE A 120 -7.79 12.60 23.60
C PHE A 120 -8.90 11.73 24.18
N PRO A 121 -10.16 12.18 24.18
CA PRO A 121 -11.30 11.36 24.57
C PRO A 121 -11.35 10.10 23.72
N ASN A 122 -11.67 8.96 24.33
CA ASN A 122 -11.77 7.69 23.62
C ASN A 122 -12.68 7.82 22.37
N ALA A 123 -12.10 7.63 21.19
CA ALA A 123 -12.80 7.63 19.91
C ALA A 123 -13.63 6.34 19.73
N THR A 124 -14.44 5.96 20.73
CA THR A 124 -15.25 4.74 20.70
C THR A 124 -16.58 4.91 19.94
N ASN A 125 -16.97 6.14 19.61
CA ASN A 125 -18.17 6.39 18.82
C ASN A 125 -17.79 6.71 17.37
N THR A 126 -18.06 5.77 16.49
CA THR A 126 -17.80 5.81 15.04
C THR A 126 -18.57 6.90 14.27
N THR A 127 -19.38 7.71 14.94
CA THR A 127 -20.21 8.76 14.33
C THR A 127 -19.66 10.17 14.51
N ASP A 128 -18.64 10.38 15.34
CA ASP A 128 -18.07 11.71 15.59
C ASP A 128 -16.83 11.91 14.69
N GLU A 129 -17.00 12.54 13.54
CA GLU A 129 -15.93 12.90 12.60
C GLU A 129 -15.06 14.03 13.18
N THR A 130 -14.43 13.78 14.34
CA THR A 130 -13.51 14.72 14.95
C THR A 130 -12.10 14.47 14.41
N LEU A 131 -11.52 15.48 13.77
CA LEU A 131 -10.11 15.48 13.38
C LEU A 131 -9.26 15.84 14.61
N ASN A 132 -8.40 14.92 15.03
CA ASN A 132 -7.44 15.16 16.11
C ASN A 132 -6.05 15.37 15.53
N ALA A 133 -5.31 16.36 16.00
CA ALA A 133 -3.94 16.64 15.58
C ALA A 133 -3.04 16.98 16.75
N ILE A 134 -1.75 16.57 16.67
CA ILE A 134 -0.69 17.02 17.58
C ILE A 134 0.28 17.91 16.81
N VAL A 135 0.67 19.00 17.44
CA VAL A 135 1.76 19.87 16.98
C VAL A 135 2.83 19.91 18.06
N LEU A 136 3.98 19.29 17.79
CA LEU A 136 5.14 19.33 18.68
C LEU A 136 5.97 20.58 18.37
N ILE A 137 6.24 21.38 19.38
CA ILE A 137 7.11 22.57 19.34
C ILE A 137 8.28 22.31 20.26
N THR A 138 9.48 22.17 19.70
CA THR A 138 10.69 21.84 20.46
C THR A 138 11.93 22.48 19.81
N ASP A 139 12.96 22.72 20.58
CA ASP A 139 14.27 23.15 20.12
C ASP A 139 15.37 22.12 20.38
N GLY A 140 14.99 20.96 20.93
CA GLY A 140 15.92 19.96 21.40
C GLY A 140 15.61 18.54 20.92
N VAL A 141 16.58 17.68 21.19
CA VAL A 141 16.47 16.23 20.97
C VAL A 141 15.90 15.56 22.21
N GLU A 142 15.32 14.37 22.05
CA GLU A 142 14.99 13.48 23.16
C GLU A 142 16.21 13.27 24.07
N THR A 143 16.07 13.57 25.35
CA THR A 143 17.15 13.46 26.34
C THR A 143 16.89 12.37 27.38
N CYS A 144 15.83 11.58 27.19
CA CYS A 144 15.34 10.59 28.15
C CYS A 144 15.33 9.16 27.62
N ASP A 145 16.16 8.83 26.62
CA ASP A 145 16.28 7.50 26.02
C ASP A 145 14.94 6.90 25.53
N GLY A 146 13.89 7.72 25.37
CA GLY A 146 12.61 7.31 24.82
C GLY A 146 12.69 7.09 23.31
N ASP A 147 11.83 6.20 22.80
CA ASP A 147 11.65 6.01 21.35
C ASP A 147 10.41 6.78 20.84
N PRO A 148 10.58 7.94 20.21
CA PRO A 148 9.46 8.72 19.68
C PRO A 148 8.72 8.00 18.55
N CYS A 149 9.39 7.10 17.80
CA CYS A 149 8.76 6.32 16.75
C CYS A 149 7.78 5.29 17.32
N ALA A 150 8.16 4.59 18.39
CA ALA A 150 7.27 3.68 19.09
C ALA A 150 6.05 4.42 19.69
N ALA A 151 6.25 5.62 20.23
CA ALA A 151 5.16 6.46 20.73
C ALA A 151 4.21 6.90 19.59
N ALA A 152 4.73 7.26 18.44
CA ALA A 152 3.92 7.62 17.27
C ALA A 152 3.09 6.45 16.74
N LEU A 153 3.61 5.22 16.74
CA LEU A 153 2.86 4.00 16.37
C LEU A 153 1.66 3.74 17.30
N LEU A 154 1.77 4.12 18.59
CA LEU A 154 0.64 4.00 19.52
C LEU A 154 -0.49 4.95 19.12
N LEU A 155 -0.17 6.16 18.69
CA LEU A 155 -1.16 7.13 18.18
C LEU A 155 -1.93 6.56 17.01
N GLU A 156 -1.23 5.90 16.08
CA GLU A 156 -1.83 5.27 14.91
C GLU A 156 -2.80 4.14 15.29
N LYS A 157 -2.40 3.26 16.23
CA LYS A 157 -3.25 2.17 16.74
C LYS A 157 -4.55 2.66 17.39
N LYS A 158 -4.54 3.83 17.98
CA LYS A 158 -5.74 4.43 18.62
C LYS A 158 -6.66 5.11 17.61
N ARG A 159 -6.42 5.01 16.30
CA ARG A 159 -7.16 5.71 15.21
C ARG A 159 -7.25 7.22 15.44
N ILE A 160 -6.32 7.75 16.22
CA ILE A 160 -6.12 9.18 16.29
C ILE A 160 -5.37 9.49 15.01
N ALA A 161 -5.98 10.21 14.09
CA ALA A 161 -5.37 10.60 12.81
C ALA A 161 -4.23 11.60 13.07
N LEU A 162 -3.17 11.14 13.74
CA LEU A 162 -2.10 11.95 14.25
C LEU A 162 -0.84 11.71 13.45
N LYS A 163 -0.52 12.69 12.62
CA LYS A 163 0.89 12.96 12.30
C LYS A 163 1.27 14.21 13.08
N PRO A 164 2.09 14.08 14.11
CA PRO A 164 2.59 15.25 14.78
C PRO A 164 3.37 16.10 13.79
N PHE A 165 3.07 17.38 13.77
CA PHE A 165 3.90 18.38 13.12
C PHE A 165 4.98 18.77 14.09
N ILE A 166 6.23 18.71 13.66
CA ILE A 166 7.38 19.07 14.46
C ILE A 166 7.88 20.42 13.99
N ILE A 167 7.74 21.44 14.79
CA ILE A 167 8.30 22.77 14.51
C ILE A 167 9.58 22.89 15.32
N GLY A 168 10.71 22.68 14.64
CA GLY A 168 12.03 22.82 15.21
C GLY A 168 12.47 24.28 15.26
N LEU A 169 13.12 24.67 16.34
CA LEU A 169 13.64 26.02 16.53
C LEU A 169 15.17 26.03 16.40
N GLY A 170 15.66 25.78 15.19
CA GLY A 170 17.10 25.78 14.88
C GLY A 170 17.78 24.43 15.15
N LEU A 171 17.12 23.32 14.89
CA LEU A 171 17.63 21.95 15.10
C LEU A 171 18.67 21.53 14.03
N GLN A 172 19.54 20.59 14.40
CA GLN A 172 20.56 20.02 13.51
C GLN A 172 19.96 18.91 12.62
N ASP A 173 20.56 18.68 11.44
CA ASP A 173 20.11 17.68 10.46
C ASP A 173 20.05 16.23 11.00
N SER A 174 20.87 15.91 12.00
CA SER A 174 20.88 14.61 12.68
C SER A 174 19.58 14.31 13.44
N PHE A 175 18.89 15.34 13.91
CA PHE A 175 17.61 15.26 14.60
C PHE A 175 16.49 14.90 13.63
N ILE A 176 16.48 15.52 12.46
CA ILE A 176 15.46 15.32 11.43
C ILE A 176 15.32 13.83 11.06
N LYS A 177 16.44 13.12 10.96
CA LYS A 177 16.46 11.69 10.66
C LYS A 177 15.83 10.82 11.75
N LYS A 178 16.01 11.19 13.03
CA LYS A 178 15.45 10.43 14.17
C LYS A 178 13.95 10.64 14.36
N PHE A 179 13.41 11.76 13.89
CA PHE A 179 12.01 12.13 14.08
C PHE A 179 11.15 12.02 12.82
N SER A 180 11.72 11.63 11.70
CA SER A 180 10.99 11.46 10.43
C SER A 180 9.85 10.43 10.51
N CYS A 181 9.96 9.44 11.41
CA CYS A 181 8.91 8.47 11.70
C CYS A 181 7.75 9.04 12.54
N VAL A 182 7.99 10.14 13.26
CA VAL A 182 6.99 10.74 14.16
C VAL A 182 6.04 11.67 13.40
N GLY A 183 6.56 12.44 12.45
CA GLY A 183 5.74 13.41 11.71
C GLY A 183 6.50 14.28 10.74
N THR A 184 5.80 15.27 10.18
CA THR A 184 6.39 16.23 9.24
C THR A 184 7.16 17.32 9.99
N TYR A 185 8.44 17.45 9.65
CA TYR A 185 9.35 18.42 10.27
C TYR A 185 9.37 19.76 9.52
N PHE A 186 9.36 20.84 10.28
CA PHE A 186 9.52 22.22 9.80
C PHE A 186 10.59 22.94 10.63
N ASP A 187 11.57 23.55 9.98
CA ASP A 187 12.63 24.32 10.66
C ASP A 187 12.31 25.81 10.70
N ALA A 188 12.18 26.36 11.90
CA ALA A 188 11.89 27.76 12.15
C ALA A 188 13.14 28.47 12.73
N LYS A 189 13.99 29.03 11.88
CA LYS A 189 15.21 29.74 12.31
C LYS A 189 14.96 31.16 12.82
N THR A 190 13.78 31.72 12.58
CA THR A 190 13.40 33.08 12.97
C THR A 190 11.99 33.12 13.55
N GLU A 191 11.67 34.15 14.33
CA GLU A 191 10.32 34.36 14.85
C GLU A 191 9.27 34.44 13.72
N GLU A 192 9.58 35.15 12.66
CA GLU A 192 8.68 35.26 11.49
C GLU A 192 8.51 33.90 10.78
N GLY A 193 9.61 33.16 10.60
CA GLY A 193 9.54 31.79 10.06
C GLY A 193 8.64 30.88 10.91
N PHE A 194 8.77 30.94 12.24
CA PHE A 194 7.93 30.19 13.14
C PHE A 194 6.45 30.60 13.02
N ARG A 195 6.15 31.87 12.94
CA ARG A 195 4.79 32.38 12.76
C ARG A 195 4.14 31.86 11.47
N LEU A 196 4.89 31.92 10.36
CA LEU A 196 4.41 31.43 9.05
C LEU A 196 4.19 29.93 9.04
N ILE A 197 5.11 29.16 9.61
CA ILE A 197 5.02 27.70 9.69
C ILE A 197 3.83 27.30 10.56
N LEU A 198 3.68 27.89 11.76
CA LEU A 198 2.58 27.58 12.67
C LEU A 198 1.21 27.88 12.03
N LYS A 199 1.09 29.03 11.34
CA LYS A 199 -0.12 29.38 10.60
C LYS A 199 -0.40 28.38 9.47
N SER A 200 0.61 27.99 8.73
CA SER A 200 0.50 27.00 7.64
C SER A 200 0.05 25.64 8.16
N VAL A 201 0.70 25.13 9.22
CA VAL A 201 0.39 23.86 9.87
C VAL A 201 -1.07 23.83 10.35
N VAL A 202 -1.51 24.86 11.05
CA VAL A 202 -2.91 24.91 11.51
C VAL A 202 -3.90 25.04 10.38
N SER A 203 -3.58 25.82 9.34
CA SER A 203 -4.40 25.90 8.13
C SER A 203 -4.52 24.52 7.44
N GLN A 204 -3.44 23.75 7.38
CA GLN A 204 -3.43 22.40 6.85
C GLN A 204 -4.33 21.45 7.65
N ILE A 205 -4.23 21.49 8.97
CA ILE A 205 -5.06 20.66 9.87
C ILE A 205 -6.56 20.99 9.71
N MET A 206 -6.88 22.26 9.48
CA MET A 206 -8.27 22.72 9.37
C MET A 206 -8.90 22.53 7.99
N SER A 207 -8.11 22.22 6.97
CA SER A 207 -8.55 22.17 5.59
C SER A 207 -8.94 20.75 5.15
N THR A 208 -10.04 20.61 4.43
CA THR A 208 -10.39 19.35 3.76
C THR A 208 -9.58 19.24 2.49
N THR A 209 -8.65 18.29 2.44
CA THR A 209 -7.89 17.98 1.24
C THR A 209 -8.54 16.83 0.51
N THR A 210 -8.73 17.00 -0.78
CA THR A 210 -9.27 15.96 -1.64
C THR A 210 -8.29 15.60 -2.74
N VAL A 211 -8.32 14.34 -3.16
CA VAL A 211 -7.47 13.80 -4.21
C VAL A 211 -8.32 13.06 -5.23
N GLN A 212 -8.07 13.32 -6.50
CA GLN A 212 -8.62 12.59 -7.62
C GLN A 212 -7.45 11.91 -8.37
N VAL A 213 -7.58 10.62 -8.66
CA VAL A 213 -6.59 9.88 -9.44
C VAL A 213 -7.15 9.65 -10.84
N ASN A 214 -6.52 10.22 -11.84
CA ASN A 214 -6.88 10.03 -13.24
C ASN A 214 -5.99 8.94 -13.84
N LEU A 215 -6.58 7.81 -14.19
CA LEU A 215 -5.92 6.69 -14.85
C LEU A 215 -6.03 6.86 -16.37
N ILE A 216 -4.89 7.11 -17.00
CA ILE A 216 -4.81 7.56 -18.39
C ILE A 216 -4.66 6.35 -19.32
N ASN A 217 -5.51 6.29 -20.36
CA ASN A 217 -5.45 5.28 -21.41
C ASN A 217 -4.42 5.65 -22.50
N GLN A 218 -4.29 4.81 -23.54
CA GLN A 218 -3.36 5.03 -24.65
C GLN A 218 -3.65 6.30 -25.47
N LYS A 219 -4.87 6.84 -25.42
CA LYS A 219 -5.26 8.07 -26.14
C LYS A 219 -5.03 9.33 -25.33
N GLY A 220 -4.55 9.22 -24.08
CA GLY A 220 -4.38 10.35 -23.19
C GLY A 220 -5.66 10.73 -22.42
N GLU A 221 -6.70 9.88 -22.43
CA GLU A 221 -7.96 10.12 -21.75
C GLU A 221 -7.98 9.45 -20.38
N ALA A 222 -8.60 10.08 -19.38
CA ALA A 222 -8.73 9.56 -18.02
C ALA A 222 -9.90 8.57 -17.93
N SER A 223 -9.83 7.47 -18.67
CA SER A 223 -10.92 6.50 -18.83
C SER A 223 -10.62 5.10 -18.27
N GLU A 224 -9.38 4.83 -17.84
CA GLU A 224 -9.06 3.57 -17.17
C GLU A 224 -9.67 3.53 -15.77
N THR A 225 -10.20 2.38 -15.37
CA THR A 225 -10.95 2.24 -14.10
C THR A 225 -11.01 0.78 -13.64
N ASN A 226 -11.71 0.52 -12.51
CA ASN A 226 -11.84 -0.80 -11.88
C ASN A 226 -10.48 -1.43 -11.51
N VAL A 227 -9.61 -0.62 -10.94
CA VAL A 227 -8.28 -1.01 -10.48
C VAL A 227 -8.14 -0.61 -9.01
N GLU A 228 -7.55 -1.46 -8.19
CA GLU A 228 -7.23 -1.14 -6.82
C GLU A 228 -6.09 -0.11 -6.77
N LEU A 229 -6.23 0.88 -5.90
CA LEU A 229 -5.27 1.92 -5.58
C LEU A 229 -4.87 1.79 -4.12
N THR A 230 -3.58 1.74 -3.83
CA THR A 230 -3.10 1.78 -2.46
C THR A 230 -2.14 2.94 -2.25
N PHE A 231 -2.32 3.67 -1.14
CA PHE A 231 -1.42 4.72 -0.72
C PHE A 231 -0.69 4.26 0.55
N ALA A 232 0.61 4.11 0.45
CA ALA A 232 1.48 3.83 1.58
C ALA A 232 2.23 5.10 1.98
N ASP A 233 2.56 5.24 3.25
CA ASP A 233 3.45 6.31 3.71
C ASP A 233 4.85 6.09 3.13
N SER A 234 5.41 7.06 2.41
CA SER A 234 6.68 6.91 1.69
C SER A 234 7.89 6.64 2.58
N TYR A 235 7.80 6.95 3.87
CA TYR A 235 8.89 6.72 4.81
C TYR A 235 8.78 5.37 5.53
N SER A 236 7.61 5.10 6.13
CA SER A 236 7.38 3.88 6.92
C SER A 236 6.93 2.68 6.06
N HIS A 237 6.56 2.92 4.80
CA HIS A 237 5.95 1.95 3.88
C HIS A 237 4.66 1.30 4.41
N LEU A 238 4.06 1.88 5.47
CA LEU A 238 2.80 1.41 6.01
C LEU A 238 1.64 1.82 5.10
N LEU A 239 0.79 0.86 4.78
CA LEU A 239 -0.44 1.11 4.04
C LEU A 239 -1.34 2.06 4.83
N LYS A 240 -1.76 3.17 4.22
CA LYS A 240 -2.64 4.18 4.81
C LYS A 240 -4.05 4.12 4.24
N TYR A 241 -4.17 3.93 2.94
CA TYR A 241 -5.46 3.90 2.26
C TYR A 241 -5.47 2.85 1.16
N SER A 242 -6.61 2.20 0.96
CA SER A 242 -6.90 1.32 -0.16
C SER A 242 -8.28 1.67 -0.73
N PHE A 243 -8.37 1.82 -2.04
CA PHE A 243 -9.57 2.17 -2.77
C PHE A 243 -9.67 1.34 -4.05
N VAL A 244 -10.89 1.07 -4.50
CA VAL A 244 -11.10 0.63 -5.88
C VAL A 244 -11.43 1.87 -6.71
N HIS A 245 -10.63 2.15 -7.72
CA HIS A 245 -10.84 3.27 -8.64
C HIS A 245 -12.15 3.09 -9.40
N SER A 246 -12.98 4.11 -9.40
CA SER A 246 -14.25 4.13 -10.14
C SER A 246 -14.44 5.47 -10.87
N LEU A 247 -15.27 5.44 -11.90
CA LEU A 247 -15.73 6.62 -12.64
C LEU A 247 -17.23 6.80 -12.42
N ASN A 248 -17.67 8.04 -12.27
CA ASN A 248 -19.08 8.37 -12.22
C ASN A 248 -19.73 8.30 -13.64
N ALA A 249 -21.02 8.64 -13.75
CA ALA A 249 -21.74 8.58 -15.02
C ALA A 249 -21.19 9.52 -16.10
N GLU A 250 -20.51 10.58 -15.70
CA GLU A 250 -19.84 11.56 -16.56
C GLU A 250 -18.41 11.15 -16.94
N GLY A 251 -17.94 10.00 -16.47
CA GLY A 251 -16.57 9.51 -16.72
C GLY A 251 -15.50 10.19 -15.87
N ILE A 252 -15.88 10.83 -14.77
CA ILE A 252 -14.96 11.52 -13.85
C ILE A 252 -14.63 10.58 -12.69
N ALA A 253 -13.35 10.50 -12.33
CA ALA A 253 -12.87 9.66 -11.22
C ALA A 253 -13.37 10.20 -9.87
N ASP A 254 -13.60 9.29 -8.93
CA ASP A 254 -14.04 9.61 -7.58
C ASP A 254 -13.04 10.52 -6.85
N THR A 255 -13.60 11.33 -5.96
CA THR A 255 -12.84 12.23 -5.11
C THR A 255 -12.60 11.59 -3.74
N LEU A 256 -11.34 11.35 -3.42
CA LEU A 256 -10.89 10.73 -2.18
C LEU A 256 -10.52 11.80 -1.15
N LYS A 257 -10.82 11.57 0.13
CA LYS A 257 -10.32 12.40 1.23
C LYS A 257 -9.06 11.76 1.78
N LEU A 258 -7.92 12.43 1.68
CA LEU A 258 -6.64 11.98 2.18
C LEU A 258 -6.04 13.03 3.12
N ASP A 259 -5.24 12.55 4.07
CA ASP A 259 -4.45 13.43 4.94
C ASP A 259 -3.34 14.10 4.11
N PRO A 260 -3.28 15.45 4.03
CA PRO A 260 -2.27 16.15 3.22
C PRO A 260 -0.86 16.14 3.82
N ILE A 261 -0.71 15.65 5.05
CA ILE A 261 0.48 15.87 5.89
C ILE A 261 1.59 14.87 5.60
N GLY A 262 1.38 13.89 4.73
CA GLY A 262 2.42 12.92 4.42
C GLY A 262 2.86 12.98 2.99
N LYS A 263 3.95 12.28 2.72
CA LYS A 263 4.29 11.83 1.39
C LYS A 263 3.79 10.41 1.23
N TYR A 264 3.24 10.11 0.08
CA TYR A 264 2.65 8.81 -0.21
C TYR A 264 3.30 8.17 -1.42
N ASP A 265 3.45 6.85 -1.35
CA ASP A 265 3.70 6.03 -2.52
C ASP A 265 2.36 5.44 -2.96
N LEU A 266 1.91 5.82 -4.15
CA LEU A 266 0.70 5.30 -4.78
C LEU A 266 1.07 4.08 -5.61
N THR A 267 0.49 2.93 -5.27
CA THR A 267 0.53 1.74 -6.12
C THR A 267 -0.82 1.57 -6.80
N ILE A 268 -0.79 1.48 -8.12
CA ILE A 268 -1.92 1.17 -8.98
C ILE A 268 -1.78 -0.31 -9.33
N HIS A 269 -2.69 -1.16 -8.85
CA HIS A 269 -2.61 -2.61 -8.97
C HIS A 269 -3.09 -3.10 -10.35
N THR A 270 -2.46 -2.55 -11.40
CA THR A 270 -2.54 -3.10 -12.75
C THR A 270 -1.65 -4.36 -12.87
N MET A 271 -1.66 -5.03 -13.98
CA MET A 271 -0.77 -6.15 -14.30
C MET A 271 0.18 -5.79 -15.46
N PRO A 272 1.48 -5.52 -15.17
CA PRO A 272 2.10 -5.34 -13.86
C PRO A 272 1.66 -4.05 -13.16
N SER A 273 1.90 -3.96 -11.83
CA SER A 273 1.57 -2.78 -11.06
C SER A 273 2.41 -1.56 -11.45
N VAL A 274 1.79 -0.36 -11.35
CA VAL A 274 2.47 0.92 -11.56
C VAL A 274 2.59 1.66 -10.23
N VAL A 275 3.78 2.19 -9.94
CA VAL A 275 4.06 2.90 -8.68
C VAL A 275 4.47 4.34 -8.96
N LYS A 276 3.90 5.27 -8.20
CA LYS A 276 4.31 6.67 -8.14
C LYS A 276 4.74 7.00 -6.72
N ASN A 277 6.01 7.35 -6.56
CA ASN A 277 6.63 7.56 -5.25
C ASN A 277 6.62 9.02 -4.83
N ASN A 278 6.69 9.26 -3.51
CA ASN A 278 6.90 10.57 -2.89
C ASN A 278 5.86 11.64 -3.27
N ILE A 279 4.60 11.24 -3.46
CA ILE A 279 3.51 12.18 -3.77
C ILE A 279 3.19 13.00 -2.53
N SER A 280 3.14 14.32 -2.69
CA SER A 280 2.66 15.26 -1.67
C SER A 280 1.40 15.98 -2.18
N PHE A 281 0.52 16.35 -1.26
CA PHE A 281 -0.72 17.05 -1.59
C PHE A 281 -0.68 18.49 -1.11
N ASP A 282 -1.24 19.39 -1.91
CA ASP A 282 -1.52 20.76 -1.48
C ASP A 282 -2.66 20.76 -0.47
N PRO A 283 -2.41 21.17 0.79
CA PRO A 283 -3.42 21.13 1.83
C PRO A 283 -4.61 22.05 1.53
N GLY A 284 -5.82 21.58 1.83
CA GLY A 284 -7.05 22.33 1.64
C GLY A 284 -7.43 22.58 0.20
N ARG A 285 -6.84 21.84 -0.74
CA ARG A 285 -7.14 21.92 -2.17
C ARG A 285 -7.58 20.58 -2.71
N HIS A 286 -8.19 20.65 -3.87
CA HIS A 286 -8.42 19.46 -4.71
C HIS A 286 -7.16 19.19 -5.51
N ASN A 287 -6.56 18.01 -5.28
CA ASN A 287 -5.35 17.55 -5.93
C ASN A 287 -5.68 16.53 -7.01
N ILE A 288 -5.01 16.60 -8.15
CA ILE A 288 -5.19 15.64 -9.24
C ILE A 288 -3.87 14.91 -9.48
N ILE A 289 -3.92 13.58 -9.44
CA ILE A 289 -2.81 12.70 -9.81
C ILE A 289 -3.17 12.08 -11.16
N ALA A 290 -2.31 12.22 -12.16
CA ALA A 290 -2.42 11.49 -13.41
C ALA A 290 -1.42 10.35 -13.46
N ALA A 291 -1.86 9.17 -13.93
CA ALA A 291 -1.01 7.99 -14.11
C ALA A 291 -1.34 7.31 -15.43
N ASP A 292 -0.31 7.12 -16.25
CA ASP A 292 -0.43 6.40 -17.52
C ASP A 292 -0.49 4.89 -17.22
N VAL A 293 -1.64 4.30 -17.47
CA VAL A 293 -1.91 2.88 -17.23
C VAL A 293 -2.77 2.27 -18.35
N PRO A 294 -2.41 2.49 -19.60
CA PRO A 294 -3.19 1.95 -20.72
C PRO A 294 -3.23 0.44 -20.65
N GLN A 295 -4.41 -0.15 -20.77
CA GLN A 295 -4.64 -1.58 -20.61
C GLN A 295 -5.34 -2.19 -21.83
N GLY A 296 -5.05 -3.47 -22.05
CA GLY A 296 -5.77 -4.33 -22.98
C GLY A 296 -6.08 -5.68 -22.34
N ASN A 297 -6.88 -6.48 -23.02
CA ASN A 297 -7.31 -7.77 -22.50
C ASN A 297 -6.49 -8.92 -23.09
N LEU A 298 -6.19 -9.91 -22.27
CA LEU A 298 -5.67 -11.21 -22.68
C LEU A 298 -6.70 -12.28 -22.33
N GLN A 299 -7.21 -12.94 -23.37
CA GLN A 299 -8.13 -14.08 -23.26
C GLN A 299 -7.37 -15.36 -23.57
N LEU A 300 -7.37 -16.32 -22.64
CA LEU A 300 -6.83 -17.66 -22.84
C LEU A 300 -7.98 -18.63 -23.15
N THR A 301 -7.90 -19.35 -24.27
CA THR A 301 -8.99 -20.23 -24.72
C THR A 301 -8.44 -21.61 -25.09
N LEU A 302 -9.09 -22.67 -24.62
CA LEU A 302 -8.86 -24.01 -25.08
C LEU A 302 -9.68 -24.28 -26.38
N VAL A 303 -9.04 -24.81 -27.41
CA VAL A 303 -9.69 -25.17 -28.68
C VAL A 303 -9.98 -26.66 -28.68
N GLY A 304 -11.24 -27.01 -28.96
CA GLY A 304 -11.77 -28.37 -28.87
C GLY A 304 -12.35 -28.70 -27.50
N ASN A 305 -13.10 -29.77 -27.42
CA ASN A 305 -13.71 -30.25 -26.18
C ASN A 305 -12.69 -31.08 -25.40
N PRO A 306 -12.23 -30.62 -24.21
CA PRO A 306 -11.32 -31.46 -23.42
C PRO A 306 -12.01 -32.73 -22.94
N THR A 307 -11.22 -33.78 -22.67
CA THR A 307 -11.75 -34.95 -21.93
C THR A 307 -12.21 -34.51 -20.54
N PRO A 308 -13.13 -35.23 -19.88
CA PRO A 308 -13.57 -34.87 -18.51
C PRO A 308 -12.40 -34.67 -17.55
N GLN A 309 -11.36 -35.48 -17.64
CA GLN A 309 -10.15 -35.37 -16.83
C GLN A 309 -9.32 -34.15 -17.19
N ALA A 310 -9.13 -33.85 -18.45
CA ALA A 310 -8.41 -32.65 -18.90
C ALA A 310 -9.18 -31.35 -18.58
N ALA A 311 -10.51 -31.41 -18.57
CA ALA A 311 -11.37 -30.28 -18.19
C ALA A 311 -11.28 -29.95 -16.70
N SER A 312 -11.08 -30.95 -15.84
CA SER A 312 -10.99 -30.77 -14.38
C SER A 312 -9.66 -30.13 -13.94
N THR A 313 -8.63 -30.15 -14.78
CA THR A 313 -7.29 -29.65 -14.48
C THR A 313 -6.69 -28.92 -15.69
N PRO A 314 -7.23 -27.76 -16.08
CA PRO A 314 -6.63 -26.97 -17.15
C PRO A 314 -5.21 -26.56 -16.77
N PRO A 315 -4.26 -26.52 -17.71
CA PRO A 315 -2.88 -26.13 -17.40
C PRO A 315 -2.83 -24.64 -17.02
N PRO A 316 -2.11 -24.27 -15.95
CA PRO A 316 -1.89 -22.88 -15.63
C PRO A 316 -0.96 -22.24 -16.67
N CYS A 317 -1.14 -20.92 -16.88
CA CYS A 317 -0.32 -20.12 -17.78
C CYS A 317 0.39 -19.04 -17.00
N VAL A 318 1.71 -19.11 -16.93
CA VAL A 318 2.56 -18.09 -16.31
C VAL A 318 2.86 -17.00 -17.33
N ILE A 319 2.61 -15.76 -16.94
CA ILE A 319 2.74 -14.58 -17.81
C ILE A 319 3.85 -13.67 -17.27
N ARG A 320 4.78 -13.32 -18.16
CA ARG A 320 5.90 -12.40 -17.89
C ARG A 320 5.91 -11.27 -18.91
N GLN A 321 6.44 -10.09 -18.55
CA GLN A 321 6.77 -9.11 -19.59
C GLN A 321 7.93 -9.66 -20.45
N ALA A 322 7.90 -9.38 -21.75
CA ALA A 322 8.95 -9.84 -22.66
C ALA A 322 10.35 -9.44 -22.16
N ASN A 323 11.27 -10.39 -22.20
CA ASN A 323 12.65 -10.25 -21.74
C ASN A 323 12.80 -9.97 -20.23
N LYS A 324 11.78 -10.24 -19.40
CA LYS A 324 11.86 -10.19 -17.94
C LYS A 324 11.62 -11.55 -17.31
N THR A 325 12.20 -11.78 -16.15
CA THR A 325 12.07 -13.03 -15.39
C THR A 325 10.92 -13.02 -14.41
N ASP A 326 10.51 -11.83 -13.97
CA ASP A 326 9.50 -11.68 -12.93
C ASP A 326 8.12 -12.09 -13.47
N ILE A 327 7.41 -12.86 -12.66
CA ILE A 327 6.04 -13.29 -12.97
C ILE A 327 5.11 -12.08 -12.74
N VAL A 328 4.38 -11.72 -13.78
CA VAL A 328 3.34 -10.67 -13.72
C VAL A 328 2.04 -11.26 -13.20
N ASN A 329 1.67 -12.42 -13.68
CA ASN A 329 0.44 -13.12 -13.29
C ASN A 329 0.50 -14.60 -13.64
N GLU A 330 -0.33 -15.38 -12.99
CA GLU A 330 -0.71 -16.73 -13.37
C GLU A 330 -2.18 -16.72 -13.78
N GLN A 331 -2.49 -17.09 -15.01
CA GLN A 331 -3.84 -17.03 -15.58
C GLN A 331 -4.32 -18.41 -16.00
N GLU A 332 -5.57 -18.71 -15.66
CA GLU A 332 -6.23 -19.95 -16.08
C GLU A 332 -6.85 -19.84 -17.47
N PHE A 333 -6.88 -20.94 -18.21
CA PHE A 333 -7.62 -21.02 -19.47
C PHE A 333 -9.13 -20.88 -19.22
N GLY A 334 -9.80 -20.21 -20.14
CA GLY A 334 -11.22 -19.84 -20.02
C GLY A 334 -11.44 -18.48 -19.34
N THR A 335 -10.40 -17.82 -18.86
CA THR A 335 -10.50 -16.50 -18.21
C THR A 335 -9.95 -15.38 -19.10
N MET A 336 -10.41 -14.17 -18.83
CA MET A 336 -9.93 -12.94 -19.45
C MET A 336 -9.44 -11.98 -18.38
N ASN A 337 -8.20 -11.53 -18.48
CA ASN A 337 -7.60 -10.57 -17.56
C ASN A 337 -7.08 -9.34 -18.31
N ARG A 338 -7.02 -8.21 -17.59
CA ARG A 338 -6.49 -6.94 -18.11
C ARG A 338 -5.01 -6.78 -17.77
N TYR A 339 -4.22 -6.38 -18.75
CA TYR A 339 -2.78 -6.13 -18.61
C TYR A 339 -2.43 -4.76 -19.15
N LEU A 340 -1.37 -4.15 -18.66
CA LEU A 340 -0.78 -2.99 -19.31
C LEU A 340 -0.42 -3.34 -20.76
N ILE A 341 -0.52 -2.38 -21.67
CA ILE A 341 -0.09 -2.57 -23.05
C ILE A 341 1.38 -2.93 -23.11
N GLY A 342 1.76 -3.82 -24.00
CA GLY A 342 3.15 -4.25 -24.17
C GLY A 342 3.28 -5.67 -24.70
N GLU A 343 4.50 -6.16 -24.76
CA GLU A 343 4.83 -7.53 -25.17
C GLU A 343 5.01 -8.43 -23.96
N TYR A 344 4.46 -9.64 -24.05
CA TYR A 344 4.47 -10.63 -22.99
C TYR A 344 4.92 -11.98 -23.50
N ASP A 345 5.59 -12.74 -22.64
CA ASP A 345 5.94 -14.13 -22.85
C ASP A 345 5.06 -15.00 -21.95
N LEU A 346 4.47 -16.02 -22.53
CA LEU A 346 3.57 -16.97 -21.89
C LEU A 346 4.24 -18.34 -21.82
N GLU A 347 4.26 -18.91 -20.60
CA GLU A 347 4.69 -20.29 -20.37
C GLU A 347 3.50 -21.09 -19.85
N ILE A 348 3.01 -21.99 -20.70
CA ILE A 348 1.86 -22.84 -20.38
C ILE A 348 2.40 -24.16 -19.81
N LEU A 349 2.05 -24.44 -18.55
CA LEU A 349 2.54 -25.61 -17.81
C LEU A 349 1.75 -26.88 -18.17
N SER A 350 1.63 -27.11 -19.47
CA SER A 350 1.08 -28.35 -20.03
C SER A 350 2.16 -29.42 -20.14
N LEU A 351 1.80 -30.62 -20.63
CA LEU A 351 2.74 -31.68 -20.98
C LEU A 351 2.67 -31.99 -22.47
N PRO A 352 3.76 -31.74 -23.23
CA PRO A 352 4.92 -30.92 -22.86
C PRO A 352 4.56 -29.45 -22.62
N PRO A 353 5.42 -28.70 -21.90
CA PRO A 353 5.21 -27.25 -21.74
C PRO A 353 5.22 -26.53 -23.07
N VAL A 354 4.37 -25.48 -23.18
CA VAL A 354 4.28 -24.66 -24.41
C VAL A 354 4.70 -23.22 -24.07
N GLU A 355 5.70 -22.72 -24.78
CA GLU A 355 6.14 -21.33 -24.70
C GLU A 355 5.62 -20.53 -25.89
N MET A 356 5.04 -19.35 -25.62
CA MET A 356 4.63 -18.37 -26.63
C MET A 356 5.27 -17.04 -26.30
N ARG A 357 6.11 -16.52 -27.18
CA ARG A 357 6.87 -15.28 -26.95
C ARG A 357 6.36 -14.14 -27.80
N GLY A 358 6.54 -12.89 -27.31
CA GLY A 358 6.19 -11.69 -28.05
C GLY A 358 4.70 -11.50 -28.26
N ILE A 359 3.87 -11.91 -27.30
CA ILE A 359 2.42 -11.69 -27.35
C ILE A 359 2.15 -10.22 -27.11
N LEU A 360 1.76 -9.48 -28.14
CA LEU A 360 1.47 -8.07 -28.08
C LEU A 360 0.05 -7.83 -27.57
N ILE A 361 -0.08 -7.15 -26.40
CA ILE A 361 -1.33 -6.65 -25.85
C ILE A 361 -1.44 -5.17 -26.20
N LYS A 362 -2.54 -4.77 -26.84
CA LYS A 362 -2.83 -3.39 -27.25
C LYS A 362 -3.99 -2.83 -26.45
N GLY A 363 -4.02 -1.50 -26.32
CA GLY A 363 -5.08 -0.80 -25.59
C GLY A 363 -6.45 -1.00 -26.24
N ASP A 364 -7.45 -1.14 -25.39
CA ASP A 364 -8.86 -1.33 -25.77
C ASP A 364 -9.15 -2.56 -26.69
N GLU A 365 -8.16 -3.46 -26.86
CA GLU A 365 -8.28 -4.67 -27.66
C GLU A 365 -8.22 -5.93 -26.79
N THR A 366 -8.79 -7.04 -27.30
CA THR A 366 -8.66 -8.35 -26.68
C THR A 366 -7.72 -9.21 -27.52
N LYS A 367 -6.58 -9.57 -26.95
CA LYS A 367 -5.67 -10.56 -27.52
C LYS A 367 -6.14 -11.97 -27.13
N ASN A 368 -6.56 -12.75 -28.11
CA ASN A 368 -6.90 -14.15 -27.91
C ASN A 368 -5.66 -15.03 -28.10
N VAL A 369 -5.37 -15.86 -27.11
CA VAL A 369 -4.37 -16.93 -27.20
C VAL A 369 -5.10 -18.27 -27.11
N MET A 370 -4.89 -19.10 -28.11
CA MET A 370 -5.56 -20.37 -28.24
C MET A 370 -4.58 -21.52 -28.03
N LEU A 371 -4.97 -22.50 -27.21
CA LEU A 371 -4.24 -23.73 -26.99
C LEU A 371 -5.17 -24.92 -27.36
N PRO A 372 -4.72 -25.90 -28.10
CA PRO A 372 -5.51 -27.14 -28.28
C PRO A 372 -5.78 -27.81 -26.93
N ALA A 373 -7.00 -28.26 -26.71
CA ALA A 373 -7.32 -29.01 -25.50
C ALA A 373 -6.53 -30.32 -25.47
N ALA A 374 -5.99 -30.64 -24.31
CA ALA A 374 -5.24 -31.88 -24.12
C ALA A 374 -6.11 -33.12 -24.36
N GLY A 375 -5.49 -34.17 -24.85
CA GLY A 375 -6.07 -35.52 -24.80
C GLY A 375 -5.58 -36.26 -23.56
N THR A 376 -6.30 -37.32 -23.17
CA THR A 376 -5.91 -38.17 -22.04
C THR A 376 -5.27 -39.47 -22.57
N LEU A 377 -4.04 -39.73 -22.11
CA LEU A 377 -3.41 -41.01 -22.26
C LEU A 377 -3.79 -41.92 -21.09
N THR A 378 -4.32 -43.09 -21.33
CA THR A 378 -4.51 -44.15 -20.34
C THR A 378 -3.56 -45.30 -20.62
N VAL A 379 -2.65 -45.60 -19.71
CA VAL A 379 -1.68 -46.70 -19.85
C VAL A 379 -2.01 -47.80 -18.87
N PHE A 380 -1.98 -49.05 -19.39
CA PHE A 380 -2.18 -50.25 -18.56
C PHE A 380 -0.86 -51.03 -18.46
N PHE A 381 -0.39 -51.26 -17.24
CA PHE A 381 0.78 -52.08 -16.94
C PHE A 381 0.34 -53.36 -16.22
N ASP A 382 0.80 -54.54 -16.71
CA ASP A 382 0.54 -55.81 -16.01
C ASP A 382 1.57 -56.13 -14.94
N ASP A 383 2.80 -55.65 -15.14
CA ASP A 383 3.91 -55.83 -14.22
C ASP A 383 4.39 -54.46 -13.72
N GLY A 384 5.03 -54.43 -12.55
CA GLY A 384 5.76 -53.23 -12.11
C GLY A 384 6.99 -52.96 -12.99
N GLY A 385 7.42 -51.70 -13.10
CA GLY A 385 8.54 -51.36 -13.98
C GLY A 385 8.85 -49.88 -14.01
N LEU A 386 9.81 -49.48 -14.83
CA LEU A 386 10.14 -48.07 -15.09
C LEU A 386 9.43 -47.62 -16.37
N ALA A 387 8.76 -46.47 -16.30
CA ALA A 387 8.02 -45.95 -17.48
C ALA A 387 8.27 -44.45 -17.68
N SER A 388 8.53 -44.07 -18.93
CA SER A 388 8.76 -42.65 -19.31
C SER A 388 8.16 -42.36 -20.68
N ILE A 389 7.70 -41.10 -20.85
CA ILE A 389 7.17 -40.62 -22.15
C ILE A 389 8.17 -39.67 -22.79
N TYR A 390 8.29 -39.79 -24.09
CA TYR A 390 9.12 -38.95 -24.95
C TYR A 390 8.28 -38.40 -26.10
N ASN A 391 8.54 -37.16 -26.50
CA ASN A 391 8.06 -36.60 -27.76
C ASN A 391 9.21 -36.31 -28.72
N MET A 392 8.90 -36.09 -29.98
CA MET A 392 9.86 -35.69 -31.00
C MET A 392 9.89 -34.16 -31.09
N GLU A 393 11.00 -33.54 -30.72
CA GLU A 393 11.22 -32.11 -30.87
C GLU A 393 12.50 -31.88 -31.71
N MET A 394 12.38 -31.14 -32.80
CA MET A 394 13.50 -30.88 -33.73
C MET A 394 14.32 -32.12 -34.09
N ASN A 395 13.65 -33.19 -34.44
CA ASN A 395 14.26 -34.51 -34.77
C ASN A 395 15.04 -35.16 -33.62
N LYS A 396 14.77 -34.79 -32.38
CA LYS A 396 15.35 -35.42 -31.20
C LYS A 396 14.26 -35.85 -30.22
N TRP A 397 14.43 -37.04 -29.66
CA TRP A 397 13.57 -37.52 -28.60
C TRP A 397 13.88 -36.77 -27.27
N LYS A 398 12.90 -36.09 -26.74
CA LYS A 398 12.97 -35.38 -25.48
C LYS A 398 12.01 -36.02 -24.48
N LYS A 399 12.49 -36.29 -23.26
CA LYS A 399 11.64 -36.83 -22.19
C LYS A 399 10.63 -35.76 -21.80
N VAL A 400 9.34 -36.11 -21.81
CA VAL A 400 8.21 -35.25 -21.43
C VAL A 400 7.76 -35.52 -20.02
N PHE A 401 7.71 -36.82 -19.67
CA PHE A 401 7.22 -37.25 -18.37
C PHE A 401 7.91 -38.53 -17.91
N ASP A 402 8.08 -38.69 -16.60
CA ASP A 402 8.67 -39.86 -15.98
C ASP A 402 7.83 -40.30 -14.79
N TRP A 403 7.18 -41.46 -14.88
CA TRP A 403 6.50 -42.03 -13.72
C TRP A 403 7.48 -42.61 -12.69
N GLY A 404 8.73 -42.82 -13.08
CA GLY A 404 9.64 -43.63 -12.29
C GLY A 404 9.17 -45.10 -12.21
N LEU A 405 9.06 -45.61 -10.99
CA LEU A 405 8.58 -46.99 -10.78
C LEU A 405 7.05 -47.05 -10.78
N VAL A 406 6.48 -47.74 -11.78
CA VAL A 406 5.05 -48.04 -11.84
C VAL A 406 4.73 -49.40 -11.22
N THR A 407 3.48 -49.58 -10.78
CA THR A 407 2.92 -50.85 -10.28
C THR A 407 1.89 -51.36 -11.29
N PRO A 408 1.47 -52.65 -11.23
CA PRO A 408 0.39 -53.16 -12.03
C PRO A 408 -0.91 -52.38 -11.79
N ASN A 409 -1.23 -51.47 -12.70
CA ASN A 409 -2.42 -50.60 -12.61
C ASN A 409 -2.61 -49.85 -13.96
N SER A 410 -3.66 -49.03 -14.01
CA SER A 410 -3.85 -47.99 -15.04
C SER A 410 -3.40 -46.63 -14.53
N TYR A 411 -2.79 -45.87 -15.44
CA TYR A 411 -2.29 -44.51 -15.17
C TYR A 411 -2.82 -43.56 -16.25
N ASP A 412 -3.44 -42.47 -15.82
CA ASP A 412 -3.94 -41.45 -16.73
C ASP A 412 -3.01 -40.23 -16.71
N LEU A 413 -2.80 -39.63 -17.89
CA LEU A 413 -1.98 -38.45 -18.06
C LEU A 413 -2.56 -37.57 -19.17
N ASN A 414 -2.72 -36.28 -18.90
CA ASN A 414 -3.14 -35.32 -19.92
C ASN A 414 -1.93 -34.84 -20.72
N LEU A 415 -1.96 -34.99 -22.01
CA LEU A 415 -0.90 -34.61 -22.94
C LEU A 415 -1.43 -33.69 -24.04
N GLN A 416 -0.58 -32.74 -24.48
CA GLN A 416 -0.89 -31.95 -25.67
C GLN A 416 -0.99 -32.85 -26.90
N PRO A 417 -1.81 -32.47 -27.88
CA PRO A 417 -1.88 -33.23 -29.14
C PRO A 417 -0.51 -33.35 -29.81
N GLY A 418 -0.15 -34.56 -30.20
CA GLY A 418 1.17 -34.85 -30.78
C GLY A 418 1.49 -36.32 -30.85
N GLU A 419 2.70 -36.64 -31.31
CA GLU A 419 3.22 -37.99 -31.42
C GLU A 419 4.25 -38.27 -30.33
N TYR A 420 4.10 -39.42 -29.69
CA TYR A 420 4.84 -39.79 -28.48
C TYR A 420 5.34 -41.23 -28.55
N ASN A 421 6.41 -41.48 -27.80
CA ASN A 421 6.88 -42.80 -27.49
C ASN A 421 6.79 -43.05 -25.97
N LEU A 422 6.15 -44.13 -25.60
CA LEU A 422 6.17 -44.66 -24.24
C LEU A 422 7.21 -45.76 -24.14
N VAL A 423 8.20 -45.56 -23.34
CA VAL A 423 9.28 -46.53 -23.03
C VAL A 423 8.99 -47.16 -21.68
N TYR A 424 8.94 -48.49 -21.62
CA TYR A 424 8.66 -49.26 -20.43
C TYR A 424 9.68 -50.38 -20.25
N PHE A 425 10.19 -50.53 -19.05
CA PHE A 425 11.09 -51.65 -18.67
C PHE A 425 10.49 -52.39 -17.46
N PRO A 426 10.07 -53.68 -17.63
CA PRO A 426 9.50 -54.49 -16.55
C PRO A 426 10.52 -54.79 -15.45
N SER A 427 10.16 -54.59 -14.15
CA SER A 427 11.04 -54.83 -13.01
C SER A 427 11.39 -56.29 -12.74
N ASN A 428 10.60 -57.22 -13.29
CA ASN A 428 10.83 -58.66 -13.22
C ASN A 428 11.86 -59.19 -14.25
N LYS A 429 12.43 -58.30 -15.09
CA LYS A 429 13.43 -58.57 -16.11
C LYS A 429 14.79 -57.96 -15.73
N ARG A 430 15.88 -58.57 -16.24
CA ARG A 430 17.24 -58.12 -15.89
C ARG A 430 18.10 -57.69 -17.08
N ALA A 431 17.63 -57.88 -18.33
CA ALA A 431 18.36 -57.48 -19.52
C ALA A 431 17.66 -56.35 -20.26
N SER A 432 18.41 -55.37 -20.78
CA SER A 432 17.91 -54.18 -21.46
C SER A 432 17.07 -54.52 -22.74
N GLU A 433 17.28 -55.69 -23.33
CA GLU A 433 16.48 -56.19 -24.44
C GLU A 433 14.99 -56.34 -24.15
N TYR A 434 14.60 -56.42 -22.87
CA TYR A 434 13.21 -56.44 -22.44
C TYR A 434 12.55 -55.07 -22.39
N THR A 435 13.29 -54.01 -22.75
CA THR A 435 12.69 -52.67 -22.90
C THR A 435 11.71 -52.66 -24.06
N GLN A 436 10.48 -52.23 -23.75
CA GLN A 436 9.41 -52.11 -24.71
C GLN A 436 9.17 -50.65 -25.07
N THR A 437 8.98 -50.35 -26.34
CA THR A 437 8.63 -49.00 -26.79
C THR A 437 7.34 -49.07 -27.60
N LYS A 438 6.37 -48.24 -27.25
CA LYS A 438 5.12 -48.10 -28.02
C LYS A 438 4.96 -46.67 -28.49
N HIS A 439 4.77 -46.55 -29.81
CA HIS A 439 4.44 -45.28 -30.44
C HIS A 439 2.92 -45.07 -30.38
N PHE A 440 2.49 -43.86 -30.06
CA PHE A 440 1.08 -43.48 -30.02
C PHE A 440 0.91 -42.00 -30.36
N LYS A 441 -0.32 -41.64 -30.74
CA LYS A 441 -0.71 -40.28 -31.09
C LYS A 441 -1.81 -39.80 -30.13
N ILE A 442 -1.63 -38.63 -29.57
CA ILE A 442 -2.65 -37.91 -28.80
C ILE A 442 -3.39 -36.96 -29.73
N GLN A 443 -4.70 -36.98 -29.68
CA GLN A 443 -5.59 -36.07 -30.39
C GLN A 443 -6.35 -35.20 -29.39
N THR A 444 -6.68 -33.99 -29.83
CA THR A 444 -7.44 -33.01 -29.00
C THR A 444 -8.70 -33.65 -28.44
N GLY A 445 -8.84 -33.63 -27.12
CA GLY A 445 -10.05 -34.06 -26.41
C GLY A 445 -10.39 -35.55 -26.55
N GLN A 446 -9.45 -36.39 -26.95
CA GLN A 446 -9.67 -37.84 -27.10
C GLN A 446 -8.90 -38.64 -26.04
N ILE A 447 -9.42 -39.81 -25.70
CA ILE A 447 -8.73 -40.78 -24.85
C ILE A 447 -7.95 -41.74 -25.73
N THR A 448 -6.65 -41.85 -25.52
CA THR A 448 -5.76 -42.80 -26.18
C THR A 448 -5.35 -43.86 -25.16
N GLN A 449 -5.56 -45.15 -25.51
CA GLN A 449 -5.18 -46.26 -24.64
C GLN A 449 -3.95 -46.97 -25.13
N VAL A 450 -2.99 -47.23 -24.24
CA VAL A 450 -1.78 -48.01 -24.49
C VAL A 450 -1.69 -49.11 -23.45
N SER A 451 -1.50 -50.34 -23.83
CA SER A 451 -1.44 -51.48 -22.92
C SER A 451 -0.15 -52.26 -23.09
N PHE A 452 0.54 -52.58 -22.02
CA PHE A 452 1.65 -53.50 -21.94
C PHE A 452 1.19 -54.86 -21.39
N LYS A 453 -0.07 -55.24 -21.69
CA LYS A 453 -0.60 -56.56 -21.37
C LYS A 453 0.06 -57.65 -22.22
N LYS A 454 0.33 -58.79 -21.55
CA LYS A 454 0.79 -60.02 -22.24
C LYS A 454 -0.25 -60.59 -23.17
#